data_7c7e3470054d84ef77eb28f8798c4060
#
_entry.id   7c7e3470054d84ef77eb28f8798c4060
#
_cell.length_a   1.000
_cell.length_b   1.000
_cell.length_c   1.000
_cell.angle_alpha   90.00
_cell.angle_beta   90.00
_cell.angle_gamma   90.00
#
_symmetry.space_group_name_H-M   'P 1'
#
loop_
_entity.id
_entity.type
_entity.pdbx_description
1 polymer ?
#
loop_
_entity_poly.entity_id
_entity_poly.type
_entity_poly.pdbx_seq_one_letter_code
_entity_poly.pdbx_strand_id
1 'polypeptide(L)'
;MNKGIPMPSVLTPEFPSGDWSQLSPRRAGVIGLIIAEASLLGIFVVAYLFYIGKSLNGPYPKDVLGVPVVNTLCLLASSVTVGLAVRALRQGHRRLVSTWLPVTVVLGLAFLAGTAREWYGLIVDHGLTIGTNLFGTTFYSLVGFHAFHVTIGVVMLTLLTVFAWSGALRPTHAEHAELVSCYWHFVDGVWIVVLTVVYIIGR
;
A
#
# COMPACT_ATOMS: atom_id res chain seq x y z
N MET A 1 -23.25 -70.22 -3.86
CA MET A 1 -23.99 -68.95 -3.84
C MET A 1 -23.42 -68.14 -2.73
N ASN A 2 -22.51 -67.19 -3.08
CA ASN A 2 -21.84 -66.32 -2.13
C ASN A 2 -22.50 -64.93 -2.20
N LYS A 3 -23.35 -64.65 -1.23
CA LYS A 3 -23.98 -63.31 -1.13
C LYS A 3 -22.97 -62.34 -0.53
N GLY A 4 -22.36 -61.50 -1.38
CA GLY A 4 -21.51 -60.42 -0.95
C GLY A 4 -22.31 -59.43 -0.10
N ILE A 5 -21.82 -59.15 1.11
CA ILE A 5 -22.34 -58.14 2.01
C ILE A 5 -22.02 -56.76 1.39
N PRO A 6 -23.01 -55.88 1.15
CA PRO A 6 -22.70 -54.54 0.67
C PRO A 6 -21.97 -53.75 1.77
N MET A 7 -20.77 -53.24 1.47
CA MET A 7 -20.06 -52.33 2.37
C MET A 7 -20.82 -51.02 2.45
N PRO A 8 -20.96 -50.46 3.67
CA PRO A 8 -21.59 -49.15 3.83
C PRO A 8 -20.75 -48.12 3.09
N SER A 9 -21.41 -47.27 2.30
CA SER A 9 -20.79 -46.10 1.65
C SER A 9 -20.16 -45.21 2.73
N VAL A 10 -18.84 -45.10 2.68
CA VAL A 10 -18.12 -44.12 3.51
C VAL A 10 -18.66 -42.76 3.12
N LEU A 11 -19.41 -42.12 4.03
CA LEU A 11 -19.81 -40.72 3.94
C LEU A 11 -18.53 -39.90 4.04
N THR A 12 -17.95 -39.55 2.91
CA THR A 12 -16.93 -38.47 2.89
C THR A 12 -17.64 -37.20 3.30
N PRO A 13 -17.21 -36.53 4.39
CA PRO A 13 -17.78 -35.26 4.75
C PRO A 13 -17.54 -34.29 3.57
N GLU A 14 -18.63 -33.88 2.91
CA GLU A 14 -18.57 -32.74 2.00
C GLU A 14 -18.29 -31.50 2.86
N PHE A 15 -17.00 -31.13 2.93
CA PHE A 15 -16.65 -29.80 3.37
C PHE A 15 -17.29 -28.82 2.39
N PRO A 16 -18.05 -27.81 2.85
CA PRO A 16 -18.55 -26.78 1.96
C PRO A 16 -17.34 -26.21 1.24
N SER A 17 -17.23 -26.49 -0.06
CA SER A 17 -16.26 -25.86 -0.93
C SER A 17 -16.63 -24.38 -0.96
N GLY A 18 -16.02 -23.61 -0.05
CA GLY A 18 -16.07 -22.17 -0.15
C GLY A 18 -15.71 -21.80 -1.58
N ASP A 19 -16.42 -20.84 -2.16
CA ASP A 19 -16.36 -20.45 -3.57
C ASP A 19 -14.98 -19.83 -3.97
N TRP A 20 -13.91 -20.38 -3.40
CA TRP A 20 -12.51 -20.02 -3.65
C TRP A 20 -12.05 -20.41 -5.07
N SER A 21 -12.81 -21.28 -5.74
CA SER A 21 -12.53 -21.71 -7.12
C SER A 21 -12.74 -20.59 -8.16
N GLN A 22 -13.39 -19.49 -7.78
CA GLN A 22 -13.68 -18.35 -8.64
C GLN A 22 -12.61 -17.26 -8.62
N LEU A 23 -11.65 -17.30 -7.68
CA LEU A 23 -10.55 -16.35 -7.66
C LEU A 23 -9.49 -16.74 -8.69
N SER A 24 -9.21 -15.85 -9.64
CA SER A 24 -8.07 -16.09 -10.53
C SER A 24 -6.79 -16.22 -9.69
N PRO A 25 -5.84 -17.12 -10.05
CA PRO A 25 -4.60 -17.30 -9.31
C PRO A 25 -3.82 -15.99 -9.08
N ARG A 26 -3.95 -15.06 -10.02
CA ARG A 26 -3.34 -13.73 -9.94
C ARG A 26 -3.95 -12.89 -8.82
N ARG A 27 -5.28 -12.89 -8.68
CA ARG A 27 -5.97 -12.17 -7.59
C ARG A 27 -5.64 -12.76 -6.23
N ALA A 28 -5.63 -14.10 -6.15
CA ALA A 28 -5.24 -14.79 -4.92
C ALA A 28 -3.80 -14.42 -4.50
N GLY A 29 -2.86 -14.36 -5.45
CA GLY A 29 -1.48 -13.95 -5.20
C GLY A 29 -1.36 -12.52 -4.66
N VAL A 30 -2.07 -11.55 -5.26
CA VAL A 30 -2.05 -10.15 -4.77
C VAL A 30 -2.72 -10.01 -3.40
N ILE A 31 -3.82 -10.71 -3.15
CA ILE A 31 -4.46 -10.72 -1.82
C ILE A 31 -3.52 -11.31 -0.77
N GLY A 32 -2.85 -12.43 -1.07
CA GLY A 32 -1.87 -13.03 -0.19
C GLY A 32 -0.69 -12.09 0.10
N LEU A 33 -0.18 -11.40 -0.91
CA LEU A 33 0.85 -10.36 -0.75
C LEU A 33 0.36 -9.23 0.16
N ILE A 34 -0.83 -8.69 -0.07
CA ILE A 34 -1.41 -7.61 0.76
C ILE A 34 -1.53 -8.04 2.22
N ILE A 35 -1.97 -9.27 2.49
CA ILE A 35 -2.09 -9.81 3.85
C ILE A 35 -0.72 -9.92 4.52
N ALA A 36 0.29 -10.42 3.81
CA ALA A 36 1.65 -10.54 4.31
C ALA A 36 2.26 -9.16 4.63
N GLU A 37 2.11 -8.20 3.73
CA GLU A 37 2.63 -6.84 3.90
C GLU A 37 1.87 -6.06 4.99
N ALA A 38 0.55 -6.24 5.10
CA ALA A 38 -0.25 -5.67 6.18
C ALA A 38 0.21 -6.20 7.55
N SER A 39 0.52 -7.49 7.64
CA SER A 39 1.04 -8.11 8.86
C SER A 39 2.40 -7.55 9.24
N LEU A 40 3.30 -7.40 8.26
CA LEU A 40 4.64 -6.85 8.47
C LEU A 40 4.59 -5.38 8.91
N LEU A 41 3.81 -4.55 8.21
CA LEU A 41 3.58 -3.15 8.60
C LEU A 41 2.91 -3.04 9.98
N GLY A 42 2.02 -3.96 10.31
CA GLY A 42 1.38 -4.06 11.62
C GLY A 42 2.40 -4.23 12.75
N ILE A 43 3.47 -5.00 12.54
CA ILE A 43 4.57 -5.15 13.52
C ILE A 43 5.24 -3.79 13.78
N PHE A 44 5.55 -3.01 12.74
CA PHE A 44 6.14 -1.69 12.90
C PHE A 44 5.20 -0.71 13.60
N VAL A 45 3.90 -0.76 13.32
CA VAL A 45 2.87 0.06 14.00
C VAL A 45 2.83 -0.29 15.49
N VAL A 46 2.78 -1.57 15.84
CA VAL A 46 2.78 -2.03 17.24
C VAL A 46 4.08 -1.63 17.94
N ALA A 47 5.25 -1.78 17.28
CA ALA A 47 6.52 -1.34 17.81
C ALA A 47 6.54 0.16 18.08
N TYR A 48 6.04 0.99 17.14
CA TYR A 48 5.95 2.42 17.33
C TYR A 48 5.06 2.78 18.53
N LEU A 49 3.86 2.21 18.64
CA LEU A 49 2.92 2.43 19.75
C LEU A 49 3.51 1.99 21.09
N PHE A 50 4.24 0.87 21.12
CA PHE A 50 4.87 0.37 22.34
C PHE A 50 5.98 1.32 22.84
N TYR A 51 6.69 1.98 21.93
CA TYR A 51 7.82 2.85 22.28
C TYR A 51 7.47 4.34 22.39
N ILE A 52 6.20 4.74 22.14
CA ILE A 52 5.75 6.11 22.35
C ILE A 52 6.09 6.56 23.77
N GLY A 53 6.70 7.75 23.90
CA GLY A 53 7.03 8.38 25.18
C GLY A 53 8.17 7.73 25.96
N LYS A 54 8.82 6.69 25.42
CA LYS A 54 9.94 5.98 26.07
C LYS A 54 11.33 6.49 25.67
N SER A 55 11.42 7.52 24.82
CA SER A 55 12.68 8.16 24.49
C SER A 55 13.19 8.97 25.68
N LEU A 56 14.41 8.64 26.14
CA LEU A 56 15.04 9.29 27.29
C LEU A 56 15.60 10.68 26.93
N ASN A 57 15.97 10.89 25.66
CA ASN A 57 16.54 12.12 25.15
C ASN A 57 15.77 12.61 23.92
N GLY A 58 15.62 13.94 23.74
CA GLY A 58 15.02 14.55 22.56
C GLY A 58 15.89 14.46 21.29
N PRO A 59 15.37 14.89 20.13
CA PRO A 59 14.10 15.57 19.91
C PRO A 59 12.87 14.66 20.06
N TYR A 60 11.76 15.26 20.57
CA TYR A 60 10.51 14.53 20.77
C TYR A 60 9.52 14.78 19.62
N PRO A 61 8.56 13.86 19.37
CA PRO A 61 7.59 13.98 18.28
C PRO A 61 6.84 15.32 18.28
N LYS A 62 6.45 15.80 19.46
CA LYS A 62 5.69 17.07 19.63
C LYS A 62 6.43 18.29 19.13
N ASP A 63 7.75 18.27 19.19
CA ASP A 63 8.60 19.43 18.90
C ASP A 63 8.97 19.50 17.41
N VAL A 64 8.96 18.35 16.71
CA VAL A 64 9.54 18.24 15.37
C VAL A 64 8.55 17.79 14.29
N LEU A 65 7.44 17.12 14.64
CA LEU A 65 6.47 16.62 13.65
C LEU A 65 5.34 17.63 13.41
N GLY A 66 5.17 18.04 12.15
CA GLY A 66 3.97 18.70 11.65
C GLY A 66 3.07 17.72 10.91
N VAL A 67 1.74 17.88 10.97
CA VAL A 67 0.83 17.03 10.20
C VAL A 67 1.03 17.28 8.70
N PRO A 68 1.41 16.26 7.88
CA PRO A 68 1.72 16.44 6.46
C PRO A 68 0.43 16.48 5.62
N VAL A 69 -0.39 17.54 5.80
CA VAL A 69 -1.72 17.65 5.17
C VAL A 69 -1.61 17.62 3.64
N VAL A 70 -0.69 18.41 3.06
CA VAL A 70 -0.53 18.49 1.60
C VAL A 70 -0.11 17.15 1.02
N ASN A 71 0.84 16.46 1.65
CA ASN A 71 1.30 15.13 1.22
C ASN A 71 0.14 14.12 1.27
N THR A 72 -0.64 14.14 2.35
CA THR A 72 -1.81 13.27 2.51
C THR A 72 -2.86 13.54 1.42
N LEU A 73 -3.15 14.81 1.12
CA LEU A 73 -4.09 15.16 0.05
C LEU A 73 -3.60 14.71 -1.33
N CYS A 74 -2.29 14.85 -1.63
CA CYS A 74 -1.71 14.34 -2.87
C CYS A 74 -1.90 12.82 -2.99
N LEU A 75 -1.65 12.07 -1.91
CA LEU A 75 -1.76 10.62 -1.93
C LEU A 75 -3.23 10.18 -2.08
N LEU A 76 -4.17 10.77 -1.34
CA LEU A 76 -5.60 10.47 -1.46
C LEU A 76 -6.17 10.85 -2.83
N ALA A 77 -5.74 11.99 -3.41
CA ALA A 77 -6.12 12.37 -4.76
C ALA A 77 -5.60 11.36 -5.79
N SER A 78 -4.41 10.79 -5.57
CA SER A 78 -3.84 9.75 -6.44
C SER A 78 -4.68 8.47 -6.46
N SER A 79 -5.30 8.10 -5.33
CA SER A 79 -6.26 6.99 -5.24
C SER A 79 -7.48 7.21 -6.15
N VAL A 80 -8.00 8.43 -6.18
CA VAL A 80 -9.13 8.76 -7.07
C VAL A 80 -8.70 8.67 -8.53
N THR A 81 -7.54 9.24 -8.87
CA THR A 81 -7.07 9.27 -10.28
C THR A 81 -6.74 7.89 -10.83
N VAL A 82 -6.15 6.97 -10.03
CA VAL A 82 -5.92 5.58 -10.47
C VAL A 82 -7.23 4.84 -10.70
N GLY A 83 -8.23 5.04 -9.84
CA GLY A 83 -9.57 4.47 -10.03
C GLY A 83 -10.24 4.95 -11.32
N LEU A 84 -10.11 6.25 -11.64
CA LEU A 84 -10.58 6.81 -12.91
C LEU A 84 -9.84 6.22 -14.12
N ALA A 85 -8.52 6.02 -14.02
CA ALA A 85 -7.72 5.40 -15.07
C ALA A 85 -8.16 3.96 -15.36
N VAL A 86 -8.35 3.14 -14.32
CA VAL A 86 -8.82 1.75 -14.45
C VAL A 86 -10.22 1.69 -15.05
N ARG A 87 -11.14 2.58 -14.60
CA ARG A 87 -12.49 2.68 -15.17
C ARG A 87 -12.46 3.06 -16.64
N ALA A 88 -11.63 4.04 -17.02
CA ALA A 88 -11.43 4.45 -18.40
C ALA A 88 -10.85 3.32 -19.27
N LEU A 89 -9.94 2.52 -18.72
CA LEU A 89 -9.36 1.36 -19.42
C LEU A 89 -10.41 0.29 -19.72
N ARG A 90 -11.28 -0.03 -18.76
CA ARG A 90 -12.41 -0.97 -18.96
C ARG A 90 -13.36 -0.50 -20.05
N GLN A 91 -13.57 0.80 -20.15
CA GLN A 91 -14.45 1.42 -21.16
C GLN A 91 -13.77 1.62 -22.53
N GLY A 92 -12.48 1.30 -22.65
CA GLY A 92 -11.71 1.47 -23.88
C GLY A 92 -11.32 2.92 -24.21
N HIS A 93 -11.47 3.86 -23.27
CA HIS A 93 -11.16 5.28 -23.44
C HIS A 93 -9.66 5.56 -23.28
N ARG A 94 -8.86 5.19 -24.28
CA ARG A 94 -7.40 5.28 -24.26
C ARG A 94 -6.85 6.66 -23.87
N ARG A 95 -7.46 7.75 -24.37
CA ARG A 95 -7.02 9.12 -24.04
C ARG A 95 -7.11 9.41 -22.54
N LEU A 96 -8.20 9.00 -21.91
CA LEU A 96 -8.38 9.20 -20.46
C LEU A 96 -7.38 8.37 -19.64
N VAL A 97 -7.09 7.12 -20.06
CA VAL A 97 -6.06 6.30 -19.42
C VAL A 97 -4.70 6.98 -19.50
N SER A 98 -4.31 7.45 -20.70
CA SER A 98 -3.03 8.14 -20.93
C SER A 98 -2.91 9.49 -20.20
N THR A 99 -4.02 10.04 -19.70
CA THR A 99 -4.04 11.27 -18.90
C THR A 99 -4.03 10.95 -17.40
N TRP A 100 -4.90 10.05 -16.93
CA TRP A 100 -5.05 9.80 -15.49
C TRP A 100 -3.89 9.03 -14.88
N LEU A 101 -3.28 8.06 -15.59
CA LEU A 101 -2.13 7.31 -15.07
C LEU A 101 -0.93 8.22 -14.76
N PRO A 102 -0.44 9.09 -15.67
CA PRO A 102 0.66 9.99 -15.34
C PRO A 102 0.31 11.00 -14.24
N VAL A 103 -0.95 11.46 -14.15
CA VAL A 103 -1.40 12.30 -13.02
C VAL A 103 -1.22 11.55 -11.70
N THR A 104 -1.61 10.28 -11.64
CA THR A 104 -1.40 9.44 -10.45
C THR A 104 0.08 9.32 -10.10
N VAL A 105 0.94 9.07 -11.09
CA VAL A 105 2.40 8.98 -10.89
C VAL A 105 2.96 10.30 -10.34
N VAL A 106 2.57 11.44 -10.90
CA VAL A 106 3.03 12.77 -10.44
C VAL A 106 2.59 13.02 -9.00
N LEU A 107 1.36 12.68 -8.63
CA LEU A 107 0.87 12.83 -7.25
C LEU A 107 1.62 11.91 -6.26
N GLY A 108 1.93 10.67 -6.67
CA GLY A 108 2.74 9.75 -5.87
C GLY A 108 4.19 10.25 -5.70
N LEU A 109 4.79 10.79 -6.76
CA LEU A 109 6.11 11.42 -6.69
C LEU A 109 6.11 12.69 -5.81
N ALA A 110 5.04 13.49 -5.87
CA ALA A 110 4.88 14.66 -5.02
C ALA A 110 4.83 14.25 -3.53
N PHE A 111 4.12 13.18 -3.19
CA PHE A 111 4.12 12.59 -1.85
C PHE A 111 5.53 12.19 -1.41
N LEU A 112 6.27 11.43 -2.24
CA LEU A 112 7.65 11.00 -1.92
C LEU A 112 8.59 12.18 -1.75
N ALA A 113 8.49 13.20 -2.62
CA ALA A 113 9.28 14.42 -2.51
C ALA A 113 8.99 15.20 -1.23
N GLY A 114 7.70 15.28 -0.83
CA GLY A 114 7.29 15.90 0.42
C GLY A 114 7.83 15.16 1.64
N THR A 115 7.78 13.82 1.64
CA THR A 115 8.36 12.97 2.70
C THR A 115 9.89 13.13 2.76
N ALA A 116 10.57 13.16 1.63
CA ALA A 116 12.01 13.38 1.58
C ALA A 116 12.38 14.78 2.12
N ARG A 117 11.60 15.81 1.82
CA ARG A 117 11.79 17.17 2.36
C ARG A 117 11.59 17.22 3.87
N GLU A 118 10.56 16.54 4.38
CA GLU A 118 10.32 16.42 5.83
C GLU A 118 11.52 15.76 6.52
N TRP A 119 12.00 14.63 5.99
CA TRP A 119 13.16 13.95 6.54
C TRP A 119 14.43 14.80 6.50
N TYR A 120 14.64 15.54 5.40
CA TYR A 120 15.76 16.45 5.31
C TYR A 120 15.72 17.50 6.44
N GLY A 121 14.58 18.14 6.71
CA GLY A 121 14.41 19.04 7.82
C GLY A 121 14.64 18.37 9.19
N LEU A 122 14.08 17.17 9.41
CA LEU A 122 14.29 16.41 10.65
C LEU A 122 15.76 16.10 10.92
N ILE A 123 16.51 15.75 9.87
CA ILE A 123 17.94 15.40 9.99
C ILE A 123 18.80 16.66 10.16
N VAL A 124 18.60 17.70 9.32
CA VAL A 124 19.48 18.87 9.27
C VAL A 124 19.15 19.87 10.36
N ASP A 125 17.86 20.16 10.58
CA ASP A 125 17.44 21.23 11.51
C ASP A 125 17.32 20.71 12.96
N HIS A 126 16.94 19.44 13.13
CA HIS A 126 16.68 18.84 14.45
C HIS A 126 17.68 17.75 14.85
N GLY A 127 18.59 17.34 13.97
CA GLY A 127 19.56 16.27 14.23
C GLY A 127 18.93 14.89 14.49
N LEU A 128 17.65 14.72 14.08
CA LEU A 128 16.94 13.45 14.27
C LEU A 128 17.33 12.49 13.17
N THR A 129 18.03 11.42 13.54
CA THR A 129 18.39 10.31 12.67
C THR A 129 17.82 9.02 13.20
N ILE A 130 17.92 7.94 12.43
CA ILE A 130 17.46 6.61 12.85
C ILE A 130 18.17 6.12 14.14
N GLY A 131 19.38 6.57 14.40
CA GLY A 131 20.18 6.20 15.57
C GLY A 131 20.16 7.20 16.73
N THR A 132 19.45 8.33 16.60
CA THR A 132 19.49 9.41 17.61
C THR A 132 18.79 8.99 18.91
N ASN A 133 17.61 8.42 18.81
CA ASN A 133 16.81 7.97 19.94
C ASN A 133 15.76 6.95 19.48
N LEU A 134 15.01 6.41 20.44
CA LEU A 134 14.02 5.37 20.20
C LEU A 134 12.87 5.84 19.28
N PHE A 135 12.47 7.11 19.40
CA PHE A 135 11.51 7.73 18.49
C PHE A 135 12.04 7.78 17.06
N GLY A 136 13.25 8.27 16.83
CA GLY A 136 13.88 8.29 15.49
C GLY A 136 13.95 6.89 14.88
N THR A 137 14.38 5.89 15.65
CA THR A 137 14.44 4.50 15.17
C THR A 137 13.07 3.99 14.71
N THR A 138 12.04 4.13 15.53
CA THR A 138 10.70 3.61 15.21
C THR A 138 10.00 4.42 14.12
N PHE A 139 10.17 5.74 14.11
CA PHE A 139 9.64 6.64 13.09
C PHE A 139 10.22 6.34 11.70
N TYR A 140 11.55 6.36 11.56
CA TYR A 140 12.18 6.10 10.26
C TYR A 140 11.97 4.66 9.78
N SER A 141 11.87 3.69 10.68
CA SER A 141 11.55 2.31 10.30
C SER A 141 10.12 2.20 9.74
N LEU A 142 9.12 2.74 10.43
CA LEU A 142 7.72 2.66 10.01
C LEU A 142 7.44 3.48 8.75
N VAL A 143 7.79 4.78 8.77
CA VAL A 143 7.53 5.69 7.64
C VAL A 143 8.42 5.34 6.45
N GLY A 144 9.66 4.89 6.68
CA GLY A 144 10.59 4.47 5.64
C GLY A 144 10.13 3.21 4.93
N PHE A 145 9.67 2.23 5.69
CA PHE A 145 9.12 1.01 5.09
C PHE A 145 7.87 1.30 4.27
N HIS A 146 7.00 2.20 4.76
CA HIS A 146 5.87 2.68 3.97
C HIS A 146 6.31 3.42 2.70
N ALA A 147 7.27 4.36 2.78
CA ALA A 147 7.79 5.08 1.62
C ALA A 147 8.41 4.14 0.58
N PHE A 148 9.04 3.05 1.00
CA PHE A 148 9.52 1.99 0.11
C PHE A 148 8.36 1.36 -0.69
N HIS A 149 7.23 1.03 -0.04
CA HIS A 149 6.05 0.49 -0.72
C HIS A 149 5.41 1.49 -1.69
N VAL A 150 5.33 2.78 -1.31
CA VAL A 150 4.90 3.84 -2.23
C VAL A 150 5.81 3.89 -3.46
N THR A 151 7.12 3.77 -3.28
CA THR A 151 8.09 3.76 -4.40
C THR A 151 7.84 2.59 -5.34
N ILE A 152 7.61 1.38 -4.83
CA ILE A 152 7.24 0.21 -5.65
C ILE A 152 5.96 0.49 -6.42
N GLY A 153 4.93 1.04 -5.76
CA GLY A 153 3.67 1.41 -6.40
C GLY A 153 3.83 2.43 -7.52
N VAL A 154 4.65 3.48 -7.30
CA VAL A 154 4.97 4.48 -8.33
C VAL A 154 5.69 3.84 -9.52
N VAL A 155 6.62 2.91 -9.29
CA VAL A 155 7.30 2.17 -10.37
C VAL A 155 6.28 1.36 -11.19
N MET A 156 5.37 0.61 -10.53
CA MET A 156 4.34 -0.15 -11.23
C MET A 156 3.39 0.74 -12.03
N LEU A 157 2.96 1.87 -11.47
CA LEU A 157 2.11 2.85 -12.17
C LEU A 157 2.83 3.51 -13.35
N THR A 158 4.14 3.77 -13.22
CA THR A 158 4.98 4.29 -14.30
C THR A 158 5.07 3.29 -15.44
N LEU A 159 5.27 2.00 -15.16
CA LEU A 159 5.26 0.95 -16.19
C LEU A 159 3.90 0.89 -16.91
N LEU A 160 2.78 0.94 -16.17
CA LEU A 160 1.45 1.00 -16.79
C LEU A 160 1.28 2.25 -17.67
N THR A 161 1.82 3.39 -17.25
CA THR A 161 1.80 4.65 -18.01
C THR A 161 2.55 4.52 -19.33
N VAL A 162 3.74 3.92 -19.30
CA VAL A 162 4.55 3.65 -20.51
C VAL A 162 3.80 2.73 -21.46
N PHE A 163 3.18 1.65 -20.94
CA PHE A 163 2.35 0.76 -21.78
C PHE A 163 1.09 1.45 -22.33
N ALA A 164 0.50 2.39 -21.61
CA ALA A 164 -0.62 3.19 -22.11
C ALA A 164 -0.21 4.09 -23.27
N TRP A 165 0.96 4.76 -23.15
CA TRP A 165 1.49 5.64 -24.19
C TRP A 165 1.96 4.90 -25.45
N SER A 166 2.57 3.71 -25.27
CA SER A 166 2.96 2.86 -26.41
C SER A 166 1.78 2.22 -27.13
N GLY A 167 0.53 2.38 -26.59
CA GLY A 167 -0.66 1.74 -27.16
C GLY A 167 -0.77 0.23 -26.89
N ALA A 168 0.17 -0.33 -26.11
CA ALA A 168 0.19 -1.75 -25.75
C ALA A 168 -0.89 -2.09 -24.70
N LEU A 169 -1.34 -1.10 -23.90
CA LEU A 169 -2.36 -1.31 -22.88
C LEU A 169 -3.76 -1.34 -23.53
N ARG A 170 -4.38 -2.52 -23.51
CA ARG A 170 -5.71 -2.80 -24.10
C ARG A 170 -6.72 -3.10 -22.99
N PRO A 171 -8.05 -3.00 -23.25
CA PRO A 171 -9.08 -3.42 -22.28
C PRO A 171 -8.91 -4.84 -21.77
N THR A 172 -8.32 -5.75 -22.57
CA THR A 172 -7.99 -7.13 -22.17
C THR A 172 -6.95 -7.19 -21.04
N HIS A 173 -6.17 -6.12 -20.82
CA HIS A 173 -5.20 -6.03 -19.74
C HIS A 173 -5.77 -5.32 -18.49
N ALA A 174 -7.08 -5.04 -18.45
CA ALA A 174 -7.73 -4.34 -17.35
C ALA A 174 -7.50 -5.06 -16.00
N GLU A 175 -7.47 -6.39 -15.98
CA GLU A 175 -7.19 -7.16 -14.76
C GLU A 175 -5.84 -6.79 -14.15
N HIS A 176 -4.78 -6.63 -14.96
CA HIS A 176 -3.46 -6.24 -14.45
C HIS A 176 -3.46 -4.82 -13.87
N ALA A 177 -4.14 -3.88 -14.55
CA ALA A 177 -4.27 -2.51 -14.05
C ALA A 177 -5.08 -2.46 -12.74
N GLU A 178 -6.10 -3.32 -12.61
CA GLU A 178 -6.87 -3.47 -11.38
C GLU A 178 -6.02 -3.99 -10.22
N LEU A 179 -5.15 -4.97 -10.47
CA LEU A 179 -4.27 -5.51 -9.44
C LEU A 179 -3.27 -4.46 -8.96
N VAL A 180 -2.69 -3.66 -9.87
CA VAL A 180 -1.82 -2.54 -9.50
C VAL A 180 -2.60 -1.46 -8.73
N SER A 181 -3.83 -1.14 -9.16
CA SER A 181 -4.71 -0.21 -8.45
C SER A 181 -5.07 -0.72 -7.05
N CYS A 182 -5.35 -2.02 -6.90
CA CYS A 182 -5.63 -2.64 -5.60
C CYS A 182 -4.42 -2.51 -4.65
N TYR A 183 -3.21 -2.78 -5.15
CA TYR A 183 -1.99 -2.56 -4.38
C TYR A 183 -1.82 -1.09 -3.99
N TRP A 184 -2.07 -0.15 -4.91
CA TRP A 184 -1.97 1.28 -4.64
C TRP A 184 -2.95 1.73 -3.55
N HIS A 185 -4.22 1.32 -3.63
CA HIS A 185 -5.21 1.61 -2.59
C HIS A 185 -4.85 1.00 -1.23
N PHE A 186 -4.25 -0.19 -1.22
CA PHE A 186 -3.72 -0.77 0.01
C PHE A 186 -2.65 0.12 0.63
N VAL A 187 -1.66 0.57 -0.16
CA VAL A 187 -0.59 1.47 0.30
C VAL A 187 -1.17 2.78 0.85
N ASP A 188 -2.15 3.38 0.17
CA ASP A 188 -2.84 4.58 0.64
C ASP A 188 -3.59 4.34 1.96
N GLY A 189 -4.26 3.19 2.10
CA GLY A 189 -4.92 2.78 3.34
C GLY A 189 -3.93 2.64 4.50
N VAL A 190 -2.76 2.07 4.25
CA VAL A 190 -1.67 1.99 5.23
C VAL A 190 -1.21 3.39 5.64
N TRP A 191 -1.12 4.35 4.71
CA TRP A 191 -0.77 5.73 5.04
C TRP A 191 -1.72 6.35 6.06
N ILE A 192 -3.02 6.13 5.95
CA ILE A 192 -3.99 6.62 6.93
C ILE A 192 -3.72 6.08 8.33
N VAL A 193 -3.33 4.80 8.43
CA VAL A 193 -2.92 4.20 9.71
C VAL A 193 -1.64 4.85 10.22
N VAL A 194 -0.61 5.00 9.38
CA VAL A 194 0.66 5.66 9.72
C VAL A 194 0.43 7.10 10.16
N LEU A 195 -0.37 7.87 9.41
CA LEU A 195 -0.74 9.25 9.74
C LEU A 195 -1.38 9.33 11.14
N THR A 196 -2.34 8.45 11.39
CA THR A 196 -3.06 8.42 12.69
C THR A 196 -2.12 8.09 13.83
N VAL A 197 -1.31 7.04 13.67
CA VAL A 197 -0.44 6.53 14.73
C VAL A 197 0.73 7.48 15.01
N VAL A 198 1.37 8.00 13.96
CA VAL A 198 2.60 8.81 14.09
C VAL A 198 2.29 10.27 14.36
N TYR A 199 1.36 10.87 13.60
CA TYR A 199 1.16 12.33 13.61
C TYR A 199 -0.03 12.77 14.46
N ILE A 200 -0.95 11.87 14.84
CA ILE A 200 -2.10 12.22 15.71
C ILE A 200 -1.89 11.66 17.11
N ILE A 201 -1.64 10.34 17.25
CA ILE A 201 -1.49 9.68 18.55
C ILE A 201 -0.09 9.87 19.12
N GLY A 202 0.94 9.73 18.28
CA GLY A 202 2.36 9.76 18.66
C GLY A 202 2.96 11.13 18.89
N ARG A 203 2.19 12.18 18.61
CA ARG A 203 2.60 13.58 18.77
C ARG A 203 2.36 14.16 20.16
#